data_b65fda101f22d15b8064e7b11b9ca5f9
#
_entry.id   b65fda101f22d15b8064e7b11b9ca5f9
#
_cell.length_a   1.000
_cell.length_b   1.000
_cell.length_c   1.000
_cell.angle_alpha   90.00
_cell.angle_beta   90.00
_cell.angle_gamma   90.00
#
_symmetry.space_group_name_H-M   'P 1'
#
loop_
_entity.id
_entity.type
_entity.pdbx_description
1 polymer ?
#
loop_
_entity_poly.entity_id
_entity_poly.type
_entity_poly.pdbx_seq_one_letter_code
_entity_poly.pdbx_strand_id
1 'polypeptide(L)'
;HGDDRRQRQMCIRDSICAMQACMDGFSLVSCYKDGNVTGKEDDINKDLLRDTDILVTTTGNVNVCDSAILNSLKNGAVVCNIGHFDTEIDTVYMKNVWYWEEIKPQVHRVFRDCSPDQEPDLTSKNYILLLAEGRLVNLGNATGHPSRIMDGSFANQVLAQMHLYEKSFAKINDEEKKKALIKVEVLPKKLDEEVAALMVQGFGGVVTKLTDEQANYIDVPKEGPFKEDSYKY
;
A
#
# COMPACT_ATOMS: atom_id res chain seq x y z
N HIS A 1 -12.05 5.66 30.67
CA HIS A 1 -11.89 4.80 29.50
C HIS A 1 -13.10 5.02 28.60
N GLY A 2 -13.01 5.99 27.67
CA GLY A 2 -14.01 6.21 26.66
C GLY A 2 -14.10 4.98 25.75
N ASP A 3 -15.30 4.54 25.52
CA ASP A 3 -15.66 3.41 24.65
C ASP A 3 -15.47 3.85 23.17
N ASP A 4 -14.23 4.12 22.79
CA ASP A 4 -13.85 4.52 21.43
C ASP A 4 -13.76 3.24 20.58
N ARG A 5 -14.91 2.59 20.38
CA ARG A 5 -15.07 1.40 19.54
C ARG A 5 -14.98 1.79 18.07
N ARG A 6 -13.81 2.20 17.63
CA ARG A 6 -13.49 2.21 16.20
C ARG A 6 -13.42 0.77 15.75
N GLN A 7 -14.48 0.27 15.13
CA GLN A 7 -14.46 -1.02 14.49
C GLN A 7 -13.55 -0.93 13.27
N ARG A 8 -12.44 -1.66 13.30
CA ARG A 8 -11.57 -1.85 12.15
C ARG A 8 -12.01 -3.13 11.46
N GLN A 9 -12.44 -3.00 10.22
CA GLN A 9 -12.89 -4.12 9.40
C GLN A 9 -12.01 -4.20 8.16
N MET A 10 -11.70 -5.42 7.70
CA MET A 10 -10.88 -5.65 6.52
C MET A 10 -11.57 -6.66 5.60
N CYS A 11 -11.50 -6.39 4.28
CA CYS A 11 -11.91 -7.31 3.24
C CYS A 11 -10.65 -7.84 2.56
N ILE A 12 -10.31 -9.09 2.81
CA ILE A 12 -9.06 -9.72 2.35
C ILE A 12 -9.38 -11.05 1.68
N ARG A 13 -8.72 -11.32 0.55
CA ARG A 13 -8.88 -12.58 -0.20
C ARG A 13 -7.83 -13.64 0.16
N ASP A 14 -6.65 -13.22 0.60
CA ASP A 14 -5.56 -14.11 1.01
C ASP A 14 -5.78 -14.60 2.43
N SER A 15 -5.85 -15.91 2.60
CA SER A 15 -6.12 -16.55 3.91
C SER A 15 -5.03 -16.29 4.94
N ILE A 16 -3.75 -16.15 4.54
CA ILE A 16 -2.64 -15.86 5.45
C ILE A 16 -2.74 -14.43 5.96
N CYS A 17 -2.92 -13.46 5.05
CA CYS A 17 -3.13 -12.06 5.43
C CYS A 17 -4.42 -11.87 6.22
N ALA A 18 -5.48 -12.64 5.90
CA ALA A 18 -6.73 -12.62 6.64
C ALA A 18 -6.54 -13.10 8.08
N MET A 19 -5.81 -14.21 8.30
CA MET A 19 -5.49 -14.68 9.65
C MET A 19 -4.66 -13.67 10.42
N GLN A 20 -3.66 -13.05 9.78
CA GLN A 20 -2.85 -12.01 10.41
C GLN A 20 -3.71 -10.82 10.85
N ALA A 21 -4.62 -10.36 10.00
CA ALA A 21 -5.55 -9.29 10.34
C ALA A 21 -6.44 -9.64 11.56
N CYS A 22 -6.95 -10.89 11.63
CA CYS A 22 -7.69 -11.37 12.80
C CYS A 22 -6.82 -11.33 14.05
N MET A 23 -5.56 -11.75 13.98
CA MET A 23 -4.62 -11.71 15.11
C MET A 23 -4.32 -10.28 15.57
N ASP A 24 -4.32 -9.33 14.64
CA ASP A 24 -4.14 -7.89 14.90
C ASP A 24 -5.44 -7.21 15.41
N GLY A 25 -6.50 -7.98 15.59
CA GLY A 25 -7.78 -7.52 16.17
C GLY A 25 -8.73 -6.86 15.17
N PHE A 26 -8.55 -7.10 13.87
CA PHE A 26 -9.49 -6.67 12.84
C PHE A 26 -10.65 -7.67 12.69
N SER A 27 -11.85 -7.16 12.43
CA SER A 27 -12.96 -7.99 11.97
C SER A 27 -12.87 -8.21 10.48
N LEU A 28 -12.88 -9.45 10.03
CA LEU A 28 -12.96 -9.77 8.60
C LEU A 28 -14.38 -9.68 8.11
N VAL A 29 -14.57 -8.91 7.04
CA VAL A 29 -15.88 -8.68 6.41
C VAL A 29 -15.75 -8.73 4.90
N SER A 30 -16.88 -8.81 4.22
CA SER A 30 -16.92 -8.63 2.78
C SER A 30 -17.94 -7.54 2.41
N CYS A 31 -17.58 -6.70 1.46
CA CYS A 31 -18.47 -5.72 0.87
C CYS A 31 -19.61 -6.37 0.08
N TYR A 32 -19.42 -7.60 -0.37
CA TYR A 32 -20.43 -8.42 -1.03
C TYR A 32 -20.91 -9.55 -0.12
N LYS A 33 -22.19 -9.88 -0.21
CA LYS A 33 -22.77 -11.03 0.49
C LYS A 33 -22.01 -12.30 0.11
N ASP A 34 -21.79 -13.17 1.07
CA ASP A 34 -21.11 -14.46 0.90
C ASP A 34 -19.70 -14.38 0.25
N GLY A 35 -19.11 -13.18 0.22
CA GLY A 35 -17.77 -12.95 -0.35
C GLY A 35 -17.69 -13.00 -1.88
N ASN A 36 -18.80 -13.10 -2.58
CA ASN A 36 -18.83 -13.18 -4.04
C ASN A 36 -18.91 -11.79 -4.67
N VAL A 37 -17.86 -11.36 -5.34
CA VAL A 37 -17.79 -10.07 -6.04
C VAL A 37 -18.56 -10.19 -7.36
N THR A 38 -19.75 -9.64 -7.42
CA THR A 38 -20.64 -9.72 -8.59
C THR A 38 -20.75 -8.41 -9.36
N GLY A 39 -20.38 -7.29 -8.75
CA GLY A 39 -20.59 -5.95 -9.31
C GLY A 39 -22.06 -5.48 -9.27
N LYS A 40 -22.94 -6.21 -8.60
CA LYS A 40 -24.37 -5.90 -8.54
C LYS A 40 -24.76 -5.33 -7.17
N GLU A 41 -25.57 -4.28 -7.18
CA GLU A 41 -26.03 -3.62 -5.94
C GLU A 41 -26.88 -4.52 -5.04
N ASP A 42 -27.60 -5.50 -5.60
CA ASP A 42 -28.42 -6.43 -4.83
C ASP A 42 -27.60 -7.42 -3.97
N ASP A 43 -26.36 -7.66 -4.40
CA ASP A 43 -25.44 -8.57 -3.71
C ASP A 43 -24.54 -7.84 -2.69
N ILE A 44 -24.66 -6.53 -2.57
CA ILE A 44 -23.89 -5.72 -1.64
C ILE A 44 -24.36 -5.96 -0.19
N ASN A 45 -23.40 -5.97 0.72
CA ASN A 45 -23.62 -5.91 2.17
C ASN A 45 -23.92 -4.46 2.57
N LYS A 46 -25.19 -4.05 2.35
CA LYS A 46 -25.64 -2.66 2.54
C LYS A 46 -25.49 -2.17 3.97
N ASP A 47 -25.68 -3.05 4.95
CA ASP A 47 -25.59 -2.66 6.37
C ASP A 47 -24.13 -2.27 6.71
N LEU A 48 -23.18 -3.07 6.25
CA LEU A 48 -21.75 -2.76 6.39
C LEU A 48 -21.39 -1.41 5.78
N LEU A 49 -21.80 -1.17 4.54
CA LEU A 49 -21.39 0.05 3.80
C LEU A 49 -22.09 1.31 4.31
N ARG A 50 -23.32 1.20 4.82
CA ARG A 50 -24.04 2.30 5.46
C ARG A 50 -23.44 2.74 6.80
N ASP A 51 -22.71 1.84 7.47
CA ASP A 51 -22.01 2.15 8.71
C ASP A 51 -20.53 2.57 8.49
N THR A 52 -20.04 2.43 7.26
CA THR A 52 -18.64 2.75 6.94
C THR A 52 -18.41 4.25 6.85
N ASP A 53 -17.59 4.80 7.74
CA ASP A 53 -17.16 6.21 7.74
C ASP A 53 -16.00 6.47 6.78
N ILE A 54 -15.05 5.53 6.72
CA ILE A 54 -13.83 5.63 5.91
C ILE A 54 -13.59 4.30 5.22
N LEU A 55 -13.50 4.33 3.89
CA LEU A 55 -13.12 3.20 3.06
C LEU A 55 -11.73 3.46 2.47
N VAL A 56 -10.80 2.53 2.71
CA VAL A 56 -9.42 2.61 2.23
C VAL A 56 -9.11 1.39 1.38
N THR A 57 -8.68 1.60 0.14
CA THR A 57 -8.18 0.51 -0.72
C THR A 57 -6.66 0.40 -0.63
N THR A 58 -6.13 -0.84 -0.50
CA THR A 58 -4.71 -1.10 -0.25
C THR A 58 -4.20 -2.37 -0.93
N THR A 59 -4.90 -2.84 -1.98
CA THR A 59 -4.71 -4.20 -2.49
C THR A 59 -3.70 -4.31 -3.63
N GLY A 60 -3.40 -3.20 -4.31
CA GLY A 60 -2.62 -3.20 -5.55
C GLY A 60 -3.33 -3.90 -6.72
N ASN A 61 -4.65 -4.05 -6.64
CA ASN A 61 -5.49 -4.72 -7.65
C ASN A 61 -6.34 -3.69 -8.42
N VAL A 62 -7.32 -4.13 -9.17
CA VAL A 62 -8.21 -3.31 -9.98
C VAL A 62 -9.66 -3.48 -9.55
N ASN A 63 -10.46 -2.40 -9.62
CA ASN A 63 -11.90 -2.38 -9.31
C ASN A 63 -12.27 -3.06 -7.98
N VAL A 64 -11.50 -2.78 -6.95
CA VAL A 64 -11.75 -3.28 -5.59
C VAL A 64 -12.93 -2.56 -4.96
N CYS A 65 -13.04 -1.26 -5.26
CA CYS A 65 -14.16 -0.41 -4.89
C CYS A 65 -14.88 0.01 -6.18
N ASP A 66 -15.78 -0.86 -6.63
CA ASP A 66 -16.57 -0.68 -7.84
C ASP A 66 -17.78 0.25 -7.64
N SER A 67 -18.52 0.50 -8.71
CA SER A 67 -19.69 1.36 -8.70
C SER A 67 -20.79 0.91 -7.73
N ALA A 68 -20.97 -0.41 -7.54
CA ALA A 68 -21.98 -0.94 -6.63
C ALA A 68 -21.62 -0.62 -5.16
N ILE A 69 -20.35 -0.75 -4.80
CA ILE A 69 -19.82 -0.36 -3.48
C ILE A 69 -19.97 1.16 -3.28
N LEU A 70 -19.52 1.96 -4.27
CA LEU A 70 -19.55 3.43 -4.21
C LEU A 70 -20.97 3.97 -4.04
N ASN A 71 -21.95 3.40 -4.75
CA ASN A 71 -23.37 3.76 -4.62
C ASN A 71 -23.95 3.42 -3.23
N SER A 72 -23.44 2.38 -2.60
CA SER A 72 -23.99 1.84 -1.35
C SER A 72 -23.38 2.45 -0.08
N LEU A 73 -22.27 3.20 -0.21
CA LEU A 73 -21.64 3.91 0.91
C LEU A 73 -22.59 4.92 1.55
N LYS A 74 -22.43 5.13 2.86
CA LYS A 74 -23.18 6.17 3.54
C LYS A 74 -22.82 7.57 3.01
N ASN A 75 -23.74 8.50 3.17
CA ASN A 75 -23.51 9.90 2.83
C ASN A 75 -22.40 10.49 3.71
N GLY A 76 -21.47 11.19 3.08
CA GLY A 76 -20.32 11.78 3.75
C GLY A 76 -19.18 10.80 4.05
N ALA A 77 -19.27 9.53 3.61
CA ALA A 77 -18.15 8.60 3.75
C ALA A 77 -16.90 9.11 3.02
N VAL A 78 -15.74 8.89 3.62
CA VAL A 78 -14.44 9.22 3.04
C VAL A 78 -13.91 8.00 2.29
N VAL A 79 -13.50 8.21 1.04
CA VAL A 79 -12.92 7.16 0.19
C VAL A 79 -11.50 7.57 -0.19
N CYS A 80 -10.54 6.69 0.01
CA CYS A 80 -9.16 6.93 -0.36
C CYS A 80 -8.44 5.64 -0.74
N ASN A 81 -7.35 5.80 -1.48
CA ASN A 81 -6.50 4.72 -1.95
C ASN A 81 -5.07 4.88 -1.43
N ILE A 82 -4.45 3.80 -1.00
CA ILE A 82 -3.03 3.72 -0.69
C ILE A 82 -2.31 2.67 -1.54
N GLY A 83 -3.03 1.97 -2.41
CA GLY A 83 -2.46 1.11 -3.44
C GLY A 83 -1.69 1.93 -4.48
N HIS A 84 -0.79 1.27 -5.21
CA HIS A 84 0.17 1.97 -6.08
C HIS A 84 -0.51 2.74 -7.23
N PHE A 85 -1.56 2.18 -7.81
CA PHE A 85 -2.31 2.79 -8.92
C PHE A 85 -3.70 3.24 -8.48
N ASP A 86 -4.26 4.19 -9.20
CA ASP A 86 -5.61 4.74 -9.01
C ASP A 86 -6.74 3.82 -9.52
N THR A 87 -6.40 2.63 -10.00
CA THR A 87 -7.34 1.67 -10.59
C THR A 87 -8.14 0.87 -9.56
N GLU A 88 -7.82 0.98 -8.28
CA GLU A 88 -8.55 0.26 -7.21
C GLU A 88 -9.96 0.82 -6.99
N ILE A 89 -10.14 2.12 -7.16
CA ILE A 89 -11.44 2.81 -7.05
C ILE A 89 -11.91 3.14 -8.47
N ASP A 90 -13.17 2.86 -8.78
CA ASP A 90 -13.75 3.16 -10.09
C ASP A 90 -14.02 4.67 -10.26
N THR A 91 -12.92 5.43 -10.33
CA THR A 91 -12.95 6.88 -10.55
C THR A 91 -13.43 7.26 -11.94
N VAL A 92 -13.32 6.34 -12.92
CA VAL A 92 -13.83 6.54 -14.27
C VAL A 92 -15.35 6.59 -14.24
N TYR A 93 -15.99 5.62 -13.58
CA TYR A 93 -17.43 5.65 -13.34
C TYR A 93 -17.85 6.95 -12.66
N MET A 94 -17.19 7.31 -11.56
CA MET A 94 -17.50 8.51 -10.79
C MET A 94 -17.43 9.79 -11.65
N LYS A 95 -16.39 9.94 -12.49
CA LYS A 95 -16.22 11.11 -13.37
C LYS A 95 -17.27 11.19 -14.48
N ASN A 96 -17.76 10.06 -14.95
CA ASN A 96 -18.74 9.99 -16.02
C ASN A 96 -20.18 10.21 -15.53
N VAL A 97 -20.47 9.92 -14.26
CA VAL A 97 -21.84 9.87 -13.74
C VAL A 97 -22.12 10.94 -12.69
N TRP A 98 -21.12 11.38 -11.93
CA TRP A 98 -21.28 12.22 -10.77
C TRP A 98 -20.54 13.55 -10.86
N TYR A 99 -21.12 14.58 -10.28
CA TYR A 99 -20.48 15.91 -10.19
C TYR A 99 -19.40 15.92 -9.11
N TRP A 100 -18.25 16.53 -9.45
CA TRP A 100 -17.10 16.66 -8.55
C TRP A 100 -16.86 18.12 -8.20
N GLU A 101 -16.82 18.45 -6.92
CA GLU A 101 -16.45 19.75 -6.38
C GLU A 101 -15.14 19.64 -5.61
N GLU A 102 -14.11 20.36 -6.02
CA GLU A 102 -12.87 20.45 -5.24
C GLU A 102 -13.09 21.43 -4.08
N ILE A 103 -13.21 20.93 -2.84
CA ILE A 103 -13.42 21.76 -1.64
C ILE A 103 -12.11 22.29 -1.05
N LYS A 104 -11.00 21.64 -1.33
CA LYS A 104 -9.61 22.05 -1.10
C LYS A 104 -8.67 21.18 -1.93
N PRO A 105 -7.39 21.57 -2.14
CA PRO A 105 -6.47 20.78 -2.93
C PRO A 105 -6.47 19.31 -2.55
N GLN A 106 -6.66 18.42 -3.54
CA GLN A 106 -6.70 16.97 -3.40
C GLN A 106 -7.86 16.41 -2.55
N VAL A 107 -8.92 17.19 -2.28
CA VAL A 107 -10.13 16.73 -1.59
C VAL A 107 -11.37 17.14 -2.38
N HIS A 108 -12.08 16.15 -2.86
CA HIS A 108 -13.28 16.34 -3.68
C HIS A 108 -14.52 15.86 -2.93
N ARG A 109 -15.57 16.67 -2.99
CA ARG A 109 -16.93 16.26 -2.70
C ARG A 109 -17.56 15.75 -3.99
N VAL A 110 -18.00 14.52 -3.99
CA VAL A 110 -18.58 13.87 -5.18
C VAL A 110 -20.05 13.62 -4.93
N PHE A 111 -20.90 14.39 -5.62
CA PHE A 111 -22.35 14.33 -5.47
C PHE A 111 -22.93 13.22 -6.34
N ARG A 112 -23.60 12.25 -5.69
CA ARG A 112 -24.15 11.06 -6.36
C ARG A 112 -25.51 11.29 -7.01
N ASP A 113 -26.18 12.38 -6.69
CA ASP A 113 -27.48 12.80 -7.21
C ASP A 113 -27.39 13.91 -8.28
N CYS A 114 -26.18 14.20 -8.74
CA CYS A 114 -25.93 15.24 -9.73
C CYS A 114 -24.99 14.73 -10.83
N SER A 115 -25.36 14.93 -12.09
CA SER A 115 -24.50 14.60 -13.23
C SER A 115 -23.39 15.63 -13.44
N PRO A 116 -22.28 15.30 -14.11
CA PRO A 116 -21.15 16.20 -14.30
C PRO A 116 -21.48 17.53 -14.98
N ASP A 117 -22.51 17.54 -15.83
CA ASP A 117 -22.93 18.70 -16.62
C ASP A 117 -23.96 19.59 -15.91
N GLN A 118 -24.32 19.30 -14.68
CA GLN A 118 -25.31 20.02 -13.90
C GLN A 118 -24.67 20.72 -12.71
N GLU A 119 -25.23 21.86 -12.29
CA GLU A 119 -24.86 22.48 -11.03
C GLU A 119 -25.46 21.69 -9.86
N PRO A 120 -24.63 21.26 -8.88
CA PRO A 120 -25.13 20.50 -7.73
C PRO A 120 -25.91 21.41 -6.76
N ASP A 121 -26.89 20.83 -6.10
CA ASP A 121 -27.41 21.41 -4.87
C ASP A 121 -26.36 21.22 -3.76
N LEU A 122 -25.62 22.29 -3.43
CA LEU A 122 -24.58 22.26 -2.40
C LEU A 122 -25.12 21.96 -0.99
N THR A 123 -26.44 21.99 -0.79
CA THR A 123 -27.10 21.58 0.46
C THR A 123 -27.39 20.08 0.51
N SER A 124 -27.28 19.37 -0.64
CA SER A 124 -27.45 17.92 -0.70
C SER A 124 -26.45 17.21 0.21
N LYS A 125 -26.96 16.22 0.91
CA LYS A 125 -26.13 15.33 1.74
C LYS A 125 -25.73 14.03 1.01
N ASN A 126 -26.19 13.84 -0.22
CA ASN A 126 -25.91 12.63 -1.01
C ASN A 126 -24.57 12.73 -1.74
N TYR A 127 -23.50 12.79 -0.97
CA TYR A 127 -22.13 12.84 -1.50
C TYR A 127 -21.21 11.90 -0.73
N ILE A 128 -20.06 11.62 -1.32
CA ILE A 128 -18.90 11.03 -0.68
C ILE A 128 -17.71 11.99 -0.78
N LEU A 129 -16.73 11.83 0.08
CA LEU A 129 -15.47 12.59 0.04
C LEU A 129 -14.37 11.71 -0.56
N LEU A 130 -13.87 12.08 -1.75
CA LEU A 130 -12.77 11.39 -2.40
C LEU A 130 -11.46 12.14 -2.15
N LEU A 131 -10.45 11.44 -1.64
CA LEU A 131 -9.13 11.99 -1.39
C LEU A 131 -8.17 11.65 -2.54
N ALA A 132 -7.30 12.60 -2.87
CA ALA A 132 -6.25 12.49 -3.91
C ALA A 132 -6.77 11.99 -5.26
N GLU A 133 -8.05 12.20 -5.58
CA GLU A 133 -8.72 11.70 -6.80
C GLU A 133 -8.58 10.18 -6.99
N GLY A 134 -8.50 9.40 -5.91
CA GLY A 134 -8.26 7.95 -5.95
C GLY A 134 -6.80 7.54 -6.12
N ARG A 135 -5.87 8.50 -6.25
CA ARG A 135 -4.43 8.25 -6.26
C ARG A 135 -3.90 8.02 -4.84
N LEU A 136 -2.61 7.75 -4.70
CA LEU A 136 -1.93 7.54 -3.41
C LEU A 136 -2.20 8.68 -2.42
N VAL A 137 -3.04 8.43 -1.43
CA VAL A 137 -3.46 9.42 -0.43
C VAL A 137 -2.30 9.91 0.45
N ASN A 138 -1.31 9.06 0.71
CA ASN A 138 -0.12 9.44 1.47
C ASN A 138 0.78 10.46 0.75
N LEU A 139 0.69 10.56 -0.56
CA LEU A 139 1.39 11.57 -1.36
C LEU A 139 0.51 12.78 -1.67
N GLY A 140 -0.77 12.56 -1.98
CA GLY A 140 -1.70 13.63 -2.32
C GLY A 140 -2.17 14.47 -1.12
N ASN A 141 -2.40 13.83 0.04
CA ASN A 141 -2.97 14.49 1.23
C ASN A 141 -2.04 14.47 2.45
N ALA A 142 -0.83 13.91 2.32
CA ALA A 142 0.16 13.86 3.39
C ALA A 142 1.58 14.10 2.82
N THR A 143 2.60 13.90 3.63
CA THR A 143 3.99 14.19 3.27
C THR A 143 4.76 12.99 2.70
N GLY A 144 4.11 11.82 2.54
CA GLY A 144 4.77 10.57 2.19
C GLY A 144 5.63 10.02 3.33
N HIS A 145 6.60 9.17 2.99
CA HIS A 145 7.54 8.64 3.96
C HIS A 145 8.58 9.70 4.39
N PRO A 146 8.98 9.73 5.65
CA PRO A 146 10.04 10.60 6.11
C PRO A 146 11.35 10.38 5.33
N SER A 147 12.04 11.45 4.96
CA SER A 147 13.29 11.39 4.18
C SER A 147 14.33 10.47 4.84
N ARG A 148 14.40 10.47 6.17
CA ARG A 148 15.32 9.62 6.93
C ARG A 148 15.08 8.11 6.74
N ILE A 149 13.83 7.69 6.48
CA ILE A 149 13.50 6.29 6.17
C ILE A 149 13.80 6.00 4.70
N MET A 150 13.48 6.96 3.81
CA MET A 150 13.75 6.83 2.39
C MET A 150 15.25 6.79 2.05
N ASP A 151 16.09 7.36 2.91
CA ASP A 151 17.56 7.34 2.77
C ASP A 151 18.10 5.91 2.67
N GLY A 152 17.61 4.99 3.50
CA GLY A 152 17.97 3.56 3.40
C GLY A 152 17.54 2.92 2.07
N SER A 153 16.36 3.26 1.57
CA SER A 153 15.90 2.79 0.26
C SER A 153 16.77 3.33 -0.88
N PHE A 154 17.12 4.60 -0.85
CA PHE A 154 18.00 5.20 -1.85
C PHE A 154 19.42 4.63 -1.80
N ALA A 155 19.97 4.41 -0.60
CA ALA A 155 21.27 3.77 -0.42
C ALA A 155 21.28 2.38 -1.05
N ASN A 156 20.28 1.55 -0.80
CA ASN A 156 20.13 0.23 -1.43
C ASN A 156 20.00 0.32 -2.95
N GLN A 157 19.28 1.30 -3.49
CA GLN A 157 19.17 1.50 -4.93
C GLN A 157 20.51 1.86 -5.57
N VAL A 158 21.31 2.71 -4.93
CA VAL A 158 22.64 3.07 -5.39
C VAL A 158 23.59 1.89 -5.34
N LEU A 159 23.61 1.16 -4.22
CA LEU A 159 24.44 -0.04 -4.07
C LEU A 159 24.06 -1.14 -5.08
N ALA A 160 22.78 -1.30 -5.38
CA ALA A 160 22.33 -2.23 -6.40
C ALA A 160 22.87 -1.88 -7.79
N GLN A 161 22.86 -0.59 -8.16
CA GLN A 161 23.42 -0.12 -9.42
C GLN A 161 24.94 -0.34 -9.47
N MET A 162 25.66 -0.02 -8.40
CA MET A 162 27.10 -0.26 -8.31
C MET A 162 27.43 -1.75 -8.43
N HIS A 163 26.70 -2.60 -7.71
CA HIS A 163 26.86 -4.04 -7.75
C HIS A 163 26.62 -4.62 -9.16
N LEU A 164 25.55 -4.20 -9.83
CA LEU A 164 25.27 -4.59 -11.21
C LEU A 164 26.37 -4.15 -12.17
N TYR A 165 26.85 -2.93 -12.02
CA TYR A 165 27.92 -2.41 -12.89
C TYR A 165 29.20 -3.21 -12.70
N GLU A 166 29.65 -3.40 -11.47
CA GLU A 166 30.91 -4.12 -11.16
C GLU A 166 30.85 -5.60 -11.57
N LYS A 167 29.69 -6.26 -11.33
CA LYS A 167 29.50 -7.66 -11.64
C LYS A 167 29.36 -7.95 -13.13
N SER A 168 28.59 -7.11 -13.83
CA SER A 168 28.07 -7.44 -15.16
C SER A 168 28.67 -6.59 -16.28
N PHE A 169 29.04 -5.34 -16.03
CA PHE A 169 29.37 -4.40 -17.11
C PHE A 169 30.83 -3.98 -17.13
N ALA A 170 31.46 -3.75 -15.99
CA ALA A 170 32.82 -3.19 -15.94
C ALA A 170 33.91 -4.09 -16.54
N LYS A 171 33.69 -5.40 -16.57
CA LYS A 171 34.71 -6.42 -16.95
C LYS A 171 34.39 -7.16 -18.25
N ILE A 172 33.28 -6.86 -18.91
CA ILE A 172 32.83 -7.60 -20.09
C ILE A 172 32.76 -6.64 -21.29
N ASN A 173 33.62 -6.91 -22.27
CA ASN A 173 33.68 -6.13 -23.53
C ASN A 173 32.79 -6.72 -24.63
N ASP A 174 32.17 -7.89 -24.41
CA ASP A 174 31.38 -8.63 -25.38
C ASP A 174 29.90 -8.36 -25.16
N GLU A 175 29.24 -7.75 -26.15
CA GLU A 175 27.82 -7.37 -26.08
C GLU A 175 26.87 -8.57 -25.99
N GLU A 176 27.21 -9.73 -26.58
CA GLU A 176 26.39 -10.94 -26.46
C GLU A 176 26.46 -11.51 -25.05
N LYS A 177 27.66 -11.49 -24.44
CA LYS A 177 27.83 -11.88 -23.05
C LYS A 177 27.14 -10.95 -22.10
N LYS A 178 27.13 -9.63 -22.35
CA LYS A 178 26.35 -8.67 -21.57
C LYS A 178 24.86 -8.98 -21.62
N LYS A 179 24.31 -9.26 -22.80
CA LYS A 179 22.89 -9.62 -22.97
C LYS A 179 22.52 -10.89 -22.22
N ALA A 180 23.41 -11.90 -22.21
CA ALA A 180 23.19 -13.16 -21.51
C ALA A 180 23.17 -13.00 -19.97
N LEU A 181 23.70 -11.89 -19.44
CA LEU A 181 23.72 -11.57 -18.01
C LEU A 181 22.49 -10.76 -17.55
N ILE A 182 21.63 -10.34 -18.49
CA ILE A 182 20.40 -9.62 -18.13
C ILE A 182 19.43 -10.59 -17.47
N LYS A 183 19.36 -10.55 -16.14
CA LYS A 183 18.43 -11.32 -15.32
C LYS A 183 18.03 -10.53 -14.09
N VAL A 184 16.89 -10.89 -13.52
CA VAL A 184 16.46 -10.36 -12.23
C VAL A 184 17.17 -11.15 -11.13
N GLU A 185 17.88 -10.43 -10.27
CA GLU A 185 18.58 -10.99 -9.11
C GLU A 185 18.17 -10.28 -7.83
N VAL A 186 18.23 -10.99 -6.72
CA VAL A 186 18.07 -10.39 -5.39
C VAL A 186 19.41 -9.78 -4.98
N LEU A 187 19.37 -8.58 -4.41
CA LEU A 187 20.57 -7.93 -3.88
C LEU A 187 21.19 -8.79 -2.76
N PRO A 188 22.53 -8.98 -2.73
CA PRO A 188 23.19 -9.73 -1.67
C PRO A 188 22.85 -9.17 -0.28
N LYS A 189 22.46 -10.03 0.65
CA LYS A 189 22.06 -9.62 2.01
C LYS A 189 23.11 -8.82 2.76
N LYS A 190 24.37 -9.05 2.46
CA LYS A 190 25.47 -8.26 3.04
C LYS A 190 25.32 -6.76 2.77
N LEU A 191 24.89 -6.35 1.59
CA LEU A 191 24.67 -4.94 1.24
C LEU A 191 23.47 -4.37 1.99
N ASP A 192 22.37 -5.12 2.09
CA ASP A 192 21.22 -4.74 2.92
C ASP A 192 21.62 -4.52 4.38
N GLU A 193 22.44 -5.45 4.94
CA GLU A 193 22.89 -5.37 6.33
C GLU A 193 23.82 -4.20 6.58
N GLU A 194 24.70 -3.85 5.64
CA GLU A 194 25.57 -2.68 5.73
C GLU A 194 24.74 -1.37 5.80
N VAL A 195 23.74 -1.22 4.95
CA VAL A 195 22.83 -0.07 5.00
C VAL A 195 22.05 -0.05 6.31
N ALA A 196 21.49 -1.19 6.72
CA ALA A 196 20.74 -1.29 7.96
C ALA A 196 21.59 -0.92 9.20
N ALA A 197 22.83 -1.38 9.25
CA ALA A 197 23.75 -1.07 10.36
C ALA A 197 24.03 0.43 10.47
N LEU A 198 24.26 1.10 9.33
CA LEU A 198 24.45 2.56 9.29
C LEU A 198 23.18 3.31 9.71
N MET A 199 22.01 2.85 9.26
CA MET A 199 20.73 3.45 9.65
C MET A 199 20.47 3.32 11.15
N VAL A 200 20.74 2.14 11.74
CA VAL A 200 20.56 1.90 13.18
C VAL A 200 21.38 2.91 13.98
N GLN A 201 22.64 3.16 13.60
CA GLN A 201 23.48 4.19 14.25
C GLN A 201 22.84 5.58 14.12
N GLY A 202 22.33 5.93 12.95
CA GLY A 202 21.61 7.18 12.71
C GLY A 202 20.36 7.36 13.58
N PHE A 203 19.74 6.27 14.04
CA PHE A 203 18.62 6.28 15.00
C PHE A 203 19.09 6.20 16.47
N GLY A 204 20.39 6.23 16.74
CA GLY A 204 20.96 6.11 18.09
C GLY A 204 20.96 4.68 18.63
N GLY A 205 20.71 3.69 17.78
CA GLY A 205 20.77 2.28 18.14
C GLY A 205 22.19 1.72 18.11
N VAL A 206 22.38 0.59 18.79
CA VAL A 206 23.64 -0.16 18.82
C VAL A 206 23.35 -1.60 18.45
N VAL A 207 24.07 -2.12 17.46
CA VAL A 207 23.99 -3.53 17.06
C VAL A 207 24.95 -4.35 17.92
N THR A 208 24.46 -5.41 18.54
CA THR A 208 25.28 -6.33 19.35
C THR A 208 26.14 -7.20 18.42
N LYS A 209 27.43 -7.34 18.77
CA LYS A 209 28.34 -8.24 18.06
C LYS A 209 28.26 -9.64 18.64
N LEU A 210 28.17 -10.65 17.78
CA LEU A 210 28.19 -12.05 18.21
C LEU A 210 29.57 -12.46 18.73
N THR A 211 29.58 -13.32 19.74
CA THR A 211 30.78 -14.11 20.09
C THR A 211 30.95 -15.28 19.10
N ASP A 212 32.12 -15.88 19.06
CA ASP A 212 32.37 -17.06 18.22
C ASP A 212 31.44 -18.22 18.61
N GLU A 213 31.20 -18.41 19.90
CA GLU A 213 30.28 -19.42 20.41
C GLU A 213 28.83 -19.20 19.95
N GLN A 214 28.35 -17.93 20.01
CA GLN A 214 27.03 -17.57 19.56
C GLN A 214 26.87 -17.77 18.04
N ALA A 215 27.84 -17.31 17.26
CA ALA A 215 27.84 -17.45 15.80
C ALA A 215 27.82 -18.93 15.39
N ASN A 216 28.65 -19.75 16.03
CA ASN A 216 28.70 -21.20 15.78
C ASN A 216 27.40 -21.90 16.22
N TYR A 217 26.78 -21.48 17.32
CA TYR A 217 25.53 -22.08 17.80
C TYR A 217 24.38 -21.92 16.86
N ILE A 218 24.27 -20.77 16.20
CA ILE A 218 23.18 -20.46 15.24
C ILE A 218 23.61 -20.65 13.78
N ASP A 219 24.82 -21.17 13.56
CA ASP A 219 25.38 -21.48 12.24
C ASP A 219 25.35 -20.29 11.25
N VAL A 220 25.86 -19.13 11.71
CA VAL A 220 26.00 -17.92 10.90
C VAL A 220 27.44 -17.39 10.97
N PRO A 221 27.92 -16.70 9.92
CA PRO A 221 29.19 -15.99 10.00
C PRO A 221 29.16 -14.90 11.07
N LYS A 222 30.22 -14.77 11.87
CA LYS A 222 30.30 -13.76 12.94
C LYS A 222 30.12 -12.31 12.46
N GLU A 223 30.57 -12.03 11.26
CA GLU A 223 30.51 -10.71 10.61
C GLU A 223 29.37 -10.59 9.60
N GLY A 224 28.44 -11.56 9.60
CA GLY A 224 27.33 -11.63 8.64
C GLY A 224 27.74 -12.19 7.27
N PRO A 225 26.82 -12.31 6.33
CA PRO A 225 25.40 -11.99 6.50
C PRO A 225 24.69 -12.90 7.52
N PHE A 226 23.82 -12.31 8.32
CA PHE A 226 23.07 -13.04 9.36
C PHE A 226 21.76 -13.66 8.84
N LYS A 227 21.40 -13.36 7.61
CA LYS A 227 20.22 -13.88 6.92
C LYS A 227 20.63 -14.49 5.59
N GLU A 228 19.97 -15.61 5.24
CA GLU A 228 20.14 -16.22 3.91
C GLU A 228 19.63 -15.28 2.82
N ASP A 229 20.16 -15.41 1.59
CA ASP A 229 19.72 -14.61 0.44
C ASP A 229 18.24 -14.82 0.10
N SER A 230 17.68 -15.98 0.45
CA SER A 230 16.26 -16.32 0.28
C SER A 230 15.34 -15.63 1.29
N TYR A 231 15.87 -15.07 2.37
CA TYR A 231 15.07 -14.44 3.42
C TYR A 231 14.33 -13.20 2.89
N LYS A 232 13.01 -13.22 3.05
CA LYS A 232 12.11 -12.08 2.75
C LYS A 232 11.57 -11.53 4.07
N TYR A 233 11.53 -10.21 4.15
CA TYR A 233 11.04 -9.48 5.34
C TYR A 233 9.52 -9.61 5.48
#